data_cc42d21f941bc1993312e5cb1a41faae
#
_entry.id   cc42d21f941bc1993312e5cb1a41faae
#
_cell.length_a   1.000
_cell.length_b   1.000
_cell.length_c   1.000
_cell.angle_alpha   90.00
_cell.angle_beta   90.00
_cell.angle_gamma   90.00
#
_symmetry.space_group_name_H-M   'P 1'
#
loop_
_entity.id
_entity.type
_entity.pdbx_description
1 polymer ?
#
loop_
_entity_poly.entity_id
_entity_poly.type
_entity_poly.pdbx_seq_one_letter_code
_entity_poly.pdbx_strand_id
1 'polypeptide(L)'
;MYKTTYDKQQCQTGIIHVGYGAFHRAHQAVYIDDYMEKTGDLRWGIVAVNLRNEGLREIDDYILKTPSSYRMVRSHLDFIDWTKNRTVAKHMLTLPSVKLVTITVTESGYTQGSPLIEYLACVLRHSNLPITILCCDNIRQNGVVLETQFLAYLYQTNQYELANWVRDNVCFPSCMVDRIT
;
A
#
# COMPACT_ATOMS: atom_id res chain seq x y z
N MET A 1 -16.29 16.25 -16.50
CA MET A 1 -15.21 15.52 -15.80
C MET A 1 -15.07 16.09 -14.39
N TYR A 2 -15.14 15.26 -13.37
CA TYR A 2 -14.88 15.66 -11.98
C TYR A 2 -13.36 15.63 -11.71
N LYS A 3 -12.85 16.63 -11.01
CA LYS A 3 -11.45 16.76 -10.60
C LYS A 3 -11.41 17.43 -9.23
N THR A 4 -10.64 16.90 -8.32
CA THR A 4 -10.32 17.52 -7.03
C THR A 4 -9.45 18.76 -7.20
N THR A 5 -9.52 19.70 -6.27
CA THR A 5 -8.87 21.03 -6.36
C THR A 5 -7.73 21.22 -5.37
N TYR A 6 -7.53 20.31 -4.41
CA TYR A 6 -6.45 20.41 -3.45
C TYR A 6 -5.07 20.52 -4.10
N ASP A 7 -4.16 21.24 -3.45
CA ASP A 7 -2.77 21.36 -3.92
C ASP A 7 -1.97 20.09 -3.64
N LYS A 8 -1.71 19.33 -4.71
CA LYS A 8 -0.97 18.07 -4.63
C LYS A 8 0.47 18.24 -4.11
N GLN A 9 1.08 19.41 -4.29
CA GLN A 9 2.44 19.68 -3.80
C GLN A 9 2.51 19.79 -2.26
N GLN A 10 1.38 20.06 -1.62
CA GLN A 10 1.28 20.08 -0.15
C GLN A 10 0.95 18.72 0.45
N CYS A 11 0.67 17.72 -0.36
CA CYS A 11 0.36 16.38 0.14
C CYS A 11 1.59 15.70 0.73
N GLN A 12 1.37 15.01 1.85
CA GLN A 12 2.36 14.15 2.48
C GLN A 12 2.04 12.68 2.15
N THR A 13 3.07 11.85 2.07
CA THR A 13 2.89 10.40 1.95
C THR A 13 2.41 9.83 3.28
N GLY A 14 1.14 9.46 3.37
CA GLY A 14 0.55 8.79 4.54
C GLY A 14 0.36 7.30 4.33
N ILE A 15 0.23 6.88 3.07
CA ILE A 15 -0.08 5.51 2.67
C ILE A 15 0.96 4.99 1.69
N ILE A 16 1.48 3.81 1.97
CA ILE A 16 2.18 2.99 0.98
C ILE A 16 1.20 1.93 0.50
N HIS A 17 0.94 1.86 -0.80
CA HIS A 17 0.07 0.85 -1.37
C HIS A 17 0.85 -0.19 -2.18
N VAL A 18 0.70 -1.47 -1.85
CA VAL A 18 1.34 -2.60 -2.53
C VAL A 18 0.34 -3.30 -3.44
N GLY A 19 0.58 -3.29 -4.74
CA GLY A 19 -0.29 -3.88 -5.75
C GLY A 19 -1.11 -2.84 -6.53
N TYR A 20 -0.47 -2.13 -7.46
CA TYR A 20 -1.10 -1.07 -8.26
C TYR A 20 -2.01 -1.62 -9.37
N GLY A 21 -3.07 -2.32 -8.96
CA GLY A 21 -4.06 -2.91 -9.85
C GLY A 21 -5.27 -2.02 -10.14
N ALA A 22 -6.15 -2.50 -11.04
CA ALA A 22 -7.38 -1.80 -11.41
C ALA A 22 -8.30 -1.58 -10.19
N PHE A 23 -8.42 -2.57 -9.31
CA PHE A 23 -9.24 -2.47 -8.10
C PHE A 23 -8.78 -1.31 -7.21
N HIS A 24 -7.49 -1.23 -6.86
CA HIS A 24 -6.97 -0.13 -6.04
C HIS A 24 -7.24 1.23 -6.67
N ARG A 25 -6.95 1.37 -7.98
CA ARG A 25 -7.13 2.63 -8.71
C ARG A 25 -8.58 3.11 -8.76
N ALA A 26 -9.54 2.17 -8.81
CA ALA A 26 -10.96 2.51 -8.87
C ALA A 26 -11.64 2.50 -7.48
N HIS A 27 -10.97 2.08 -6.44
CA HIS A 27 -11.51 1.97 -5.08
C HIS A 27 -10.78 2.90 -4.10
N GLN A 28 -9.75 2.42 -3.41
CA GLN A 28 -9.08 3.15 -2.34
C GLN A 28 -8.55 4.52 -2.80
N ALA A 29 -7.90 4.58 -3.95
CA ALA A 29 -7.34 5.81 -4.48
C ALA A 29 -8.42 6.89 -4.68
N VAL A 30 -9.62 6.49 -5.11
CA VAL A 30 -10.77 7.39 -5.28
C VAL A 30 -11.26 7.92 -3.93
N TYR A 31 -11.39 7.04 -2.93
CA TYR A 31 -11.85 7.46 -1.60
C TYR A 31 -10.86 8.37 -0.88
N ILE A 32 -9.56 8.10 -1.01
CA ILE A 32 -8.53 8.98 -0.45
C ILE A 32 -8.51 10.33 -1.15
N ASP A 33 -8.67 10.36 -2.48
CA ASP A 33 -8.78 11.59 -3.25
C ASP A 33 -9.99 12.44 -2.80
N ASP A 34 -11.16 11.82 -2.59
CA ASP A 34 -12.35 12.47 -2.05
C ASP A 34 -12.19 12.92 -0.60
N TYR A 35 -11.52 12.13 0.22
CA TYR A 35 -11.27 12.47 1.62
C TYR A 35 -10.41 13.71 1.73
N MET A 36 -9.27 13.75 1.02
CA MET A 36 -8.37 14.91 1.02
C MET A 36 -9.09 16.17 0.52
N GLU A 37 -9.91 16.06 -0.54
CA GLU A 37 -10.69 17.19 -1.04
C GLU A 37 -11.70 17.72 -0.02
N LYS A 38 -12.44 16.82 0.64
CA LYS A 38 -13.53 17.20 1.56
C LYS A 38 -13.05 17.73 2.89
N THR A 39 -11.91 17.22 3.37
CA THR A 39 -11.42 17.52 4.72
C THR A 39 -10.28 18.53 4.74
N GLY A 40 -9.57 18.72 3.62
CA GLY A 40 -8.31 19.46 3.58
C GLY A 40 -7.15 18.73 4.29
N ASP A 41 -7.34 17.48 4.73
CA ASP A 41 -6.28 16.69 5.37
C ASP A 41 -5.39 16.02 4.33
N LEU A 42 -4.36 16.72 3.90
CA LEU A 42 -3.45 16.32 2.83
C LEU A 42 -2.34 15.35 3.28
N ARG A 43 -2.44 14.79 4.50
CA ARG A 43 -1.47 13.82 5.02
C ARG A 43 -1.59 12.42 4.42
N TRP A 44 -2.60 12.14 3.58
CA TRP A 44 -2.97 10.79 3.15
C TRP A 44 -2.64 10.49 1.69
N GLY A 45 -1.73 11.23 1.10
CA GLY A 45 -1.26 10.90 -0.25
C GLY A 45 -0.65 9.49 -0.32
N ILE A 46 -0.80 8.86 -1.48
CA ILE A 46 -0.44 7.46 -1.70
C ILE A 46 0.85 7.38 -2.51
N VAL A 47 1.82 6.58 -2.04
CA VAL A 47 2.90 6.06 -2.88
C VAL A 47 2.60 4.61 -3.21
N ALA A 48 2.46 4.30 -4.49
CA ALA A 48 2.19 2.95 -4.93
C ALA A 48 3.48 2.16 -5.17
N VAL A 49 3.47 0.89 -4.77
CA VAL A 49 4.59 -0.04 -4.97
C VAL A 49 4.12 -1.22 -5.78
N ASN A 50 4.82 -1.55 -6.85
CA ASN A 50 4.59 -2.78 -7.58
C ASN A 50 5.72 -3.78 -7.38
N LEU A 51 5.34 -5.04 -7.10
CA LEU A 51 6.27 -6.12 -6.78
C LEU A 51 6.76 -6.89 -8.01
N ARG A 52 6.09 -6.70 -9.15
CA ARG A 52 6.41 -7.36 -10.42
C ARG A 52 6.77 -6.33 -11.47
N ASN A 53 7.66 -6.70 -12.40
CA ASN A 53 7.97 -5.87 -13.56
C ASN A 53 6.87 -6.02 -14.61
N GLU A 54 5.83 -5.20 -14.54
CA GLU A 54 4.70 -5.20 -15.47
C GLU A 54 4.76 -4.03 -16.47
N GLY A 55 5.94 -3.48 -16.73
CA GLY A 55 6.11 -2.39 -17.70
C GLY A 55 5.36 -1.12 -17.30
N LEU A 56 5.45 -0.73 -16.07
CA LEU A 56 4.64 0.34 -15.50
C LEU A 56 4.94 1.71 -16.12
N ARG A 57 3.87 2.40 -16.36
CA ARG A 57 3.85 3.79 -16.81
C ARG A 57 4.12 4.69 -15.61
N GLU A 58 4.72 5.85 -15.85
CA GLU A 58 4.82 6.93 -14.87
C GLU A 58 3.44 7.21 -14.26
N ILE A 59 3.39 7.46 -12.96
CA ILE A 59 2.16 7.83 -12.30
C ILE A 59 1.90 9.31 -12.52
N ASP A 60 1.05 9.56 -13.50
CA ASP A 60 0.32 10.80 -13.60
C ASP A 60 -1.08 10.65 -12.96
N ASP A 61 -1.75 11.78 -12.77
CA ASP A 61 -3.18 11.78 -12.50
C ASP A 61 -3.88 11.00 -13.62
N TYR A 62 -4.76 10.07 -13.27
CA TYR A 62 -5.41 9.22 -14.25
C TYR A 62 -6.92 9.43 -14.29
N ILE A 63 -7.54 9.08 -15.41
CA ILE A 63 -8.97 9.24 -15.64
C ILE A 63 -9.67 7.90 -15.48
N LEU A 64 -10.68 7.87 -14.59
CA LEU A 64 -11.63 6.79 -14.48
C LEU A 64 -12.93 7.14 -15.24
N LYS A 65 -13.44 6.18 -15.98
CA LYS A 65 -14.78 6.25 -16.54
C LYS A 65 -15.78 5.86 -15.46
N THR A 66 -16.77 6.71 -15.22
CA THR A 66 -17.93 6.41 -14.37
C THR A 66 -19.17 6.14 -15.25
N PRO A 67 -20.27 5.61 -14.73
CA PRO A 67 -21.49 5.37 -15.52
C PRO A 67 -22.03 6.60 -16.23
N SER A 68 -21.83 7.79 -15.66
CA SER A 68 -22.40 9.04 -16.18
C SER A 68 -21.37 10.08 -16.61
N SER A 69 -20.08 9.86 -16.33
CA SER A 69 -19.07 10.90 -16.54
C SER A 69 -17.65 10.32 -16.52
N TYR A 70 -16.66 11.21 -16.38
CA TYR A 70 -15.26 10.89 -16.15
C TYR A 70 -14.78 11.56 -14.87
N ARG A 71 -13.88 10.90 -14.15
CA ARG A 71 -13.23 11.40 -12.94
C ARG A 71 -11.71 11.35 -13.10
N MET A 72 -11.03 12.43 -12.76
CA MET A 72 -9.58 12.43 -12.57
C MET A 72 -9.26 12.07 -11.11
N VAL A 73 -8.36 11.13 -10.89
CA VAL A 73 -7.88 10.70 -9.57
C VAL A 73 -6.46 11.19 -9.38
N ARG A 74 -6.18 11.87 -8.27
CA ARG A 74 -4.95 12.61 -8.00
C ARG A 74 -4.25 12.20 -6.71
N SER A 75 -4.78 11.24 -5.97
CA SER A 75 -4.29 10.82 -4.65
C SER A 75 -2.91 10.17 -4.66
N HIS A 76 -2.41 9.69 -5.81
CA HIS A 76 -1.07 9.15 -5.92
C HIS A 76 -0.03 10.26 -6.04
N LEU A 77 1.00 10.18 -5.21
CA LEU A 77 2.13 11.12 -5.19
C LEU A 77 3.34 10.57 -5.94
N ASP A 78 3.56 9.25 -5.86
CA ASP A 78 4.69 8.59 -6.51
C ASP A 78 4.41 7.10 -6.74
N PHE A 79 5.26 6.49 -7.54
CA PHE A 79 5.22 5.07 -7.88
C PHE A 79 6.62 4.45 -7.80
N ILE A 80 6.71 3.27 -7.19
CA ILE A 80 7.96 2.54 -7.03
C ILE A 80 7.84 1.15 -7.66
N ASP A 81 8.69 0.89 -8.66
CA ASP A 81 8.96 -0.46 -9.12
C ASP A 81 9.98 -1.11 -8.17
N TRP A 82 9.50 -2.02 -7.31
CA TRP A 82 10.33 -2.73 -6.34
C TRP A 82 11.48 -3.51 -6.99
N THR A 83 11.28 -3.99 -8.20
CA THR A 83 12.33 -4.77 -8.89
C THR A 83 13.53 -3.92 -9.29
N LYS A 84 13.34 -2.60 -9.43
CA LYS A 84 14.36 -1.63 -9.86
C LYS A 84 14.84 -0.69 -8.74
N ASN A 85 13.92 -0.30 -7.84
CA ASN A 85 14.14 0.80 -6.90
C ASN A 85 14.00 0.37 -5.43
N ARG A 86 14.66 -0.72 -5.04
CA ARG A 86 14.60 -1.27 -3.67
C ARG A 86 15.02 -0.27 -2.58
N THR A 87 16.01 0.57 -2.85
CA THR A 87 16.50 1.56 -1.89
C THR A 87 15.43 2.61 -1.58
N VAL A 88 14.74 3.11 -2.61
CA VAL A 88 13.66 4.08 -2.44
C VAL A 88 12.51 3.47 -1.64
N ALA A 89 12.09 2.25 -1.97
CA ALA A 89 11.03 1.55 -1.25
C ALA A 89 11.34 1.36 0.25
N LYS A 90 12.59 1.05 0.60
CA LYS A 90 13.04 0.95 2.00
C LYS A 90 12.93 2.29 2.73
N HIS A 91 13.34 3.37 2.07
CA HIS A 91 13.29 4.70 2.67
C HIS A 91 11.85 5.15 2.96
N MET A 92 10.88 4.76 2.15
CA MET A 92 9.49 5.17 2.36
C MET A 92 8.93 4.80 3.74
N LEU A 93 9.25 3.63 4.28
CA LEU A 93 8.78 3.22 5.62
C LEU A 93 9.57 3.83 6.79
N THR A 94 10.62 4.60 6.52
CA THR A 94 11.29 5.39 7.56
C THR A 94 10.67 6.79 7.72
N LEU A 95 9.77 7.19 6.82
CA LEU A 95 9.11 8.50 6.88
C LEU A 95 8.09 8.54 8.02
N PRO A 96 8.18 9.51 8.95
CA PRO A 96 7.23 9.64 10.05
C PRO A 96 5.78 9.91 9.61
N SER A 97 5.59 10.41 8.39
CA SER A 97 4.27 10.66 7.81
C SER A 97 3.54 9.38 7.42
N VAL A 98 4.26 8.31 7.09
CA VAL A 98 3.67 7.02 6.69
C VAL A 98 3.08 6.32 7.91
N LYS A 99 1.77 6.03 7.86
CA LYS A 99 1.01 5.39 8.94
C LYS A 99 0.38 4.07 8.53
N LEU A 100 0.21 3.87 7.23
CA LEU A 100 -0.56 2.77 6.70
C LEU A 100 0.15 2.15 5.49
N VAL A 101 0.28 0.84 5.50
CA VAL A 101 0.57 0.04 4.31
C VAL A 101 -0.70 -0.69 3.92
N THR A 102 -1.17 -0.51 2.69
CA THR A 102 -2.33 -1.23 2.17
C THR A 102 -1.90 -2.18 1.06
N ILE A 103 -2.57 -3.33 0.97
CA ILE A 103 -2.15 -4.42 0.09
C ILE A 103 -3.35 -4.91 -0.72
N THR A 104 -3.18 -4.97 -2.05
CA THR A 104 -4.12 -5.63 -2.97
C THR A 104 -3.35 -6.62 -3.83
N VAL A 105 -3.03 -7.78 -3.27
CA VAL A 105 -2.39 -8.88 -3.97
C VAL A 105 -3.34 -10.07 -4.04
N THR A 106 -3.09 -10.98 -4.97
CA THR A 106 -3.85 -12.22 -5.06
C THR A 106 -3.48 -13.18 -3.92
N GLU A 107 -4.30 -14.21 -3.66
CA GLU A 107 -4.09 -15.20 -2.61
C GLU A 107 -2.68 -15.80 -2.60
N SER A 108 -2.10 -16.05 -3.78
CA SER A 108 -0.72 -16.53 -3.91
C SER A 108 0.34 -15.56 -3.36
N GLY A 109 -0.01 -14.28 -3.19
CA GLY A 109 0.88 -13.28 -2.60
C GLY A 109 1.11 -13.47 -1.10
N TYR A 110 0.25 -14.21 -0.42
CA TYR A 110 0.35 -14.49 1.03
C TYR A 110 1.22 -15.71 1.36
N THR A 111 1.72 -16.42 0.37
CA THR A 111 2.56 -17.60 0.61
C THR A 111 3.98 -17.20 1.01
N GLN A 112 4.63 -18.07 1.80
CA GLN A 112 6.01 -17.89 2.21
C GLN A 112 6.95 -17.79 0.99
N GLY A 113 7.90 -16.85 1.04
CA GLY A 113 8.81 -16.60 -0.08
C GLY A 113 8.17 -15.88 -1.27
N SER A 114 6.94 -15.43 -1.15
CA SER A 114 6.33 -14.58 -2.18
C SER A 114 7.02 -13.19 -2.23
N PRO A 115 6.95 -12.48 -3.36
CA PRO A 115 7.50 -11.14 -3.47
C PRO A 115 6.94 -10.16 -2.42
N LEU A 116 5.70 -10.34 -1.95
CA LEU A 116 5.12 -9.53 -0.86
C LEU A 116 5.84 -9.78 0.46
N ILE A 117 6.01 -11.04 0.84
CA ILE A 117 6.67 -11.43 2.10
C ILE A 117 8.12 -10.94 2.12
N GLU A 118 8.84 -11.11 1.00
CA GLU A 118 10.21 -10.60 0.86
C GLU A 118 10.27 -9.06 0.94
N TYR A 119 9.33 -8.38 0.27
CA TYR A 119 9.21 -6.93 0.34
C TYR A 119 9.03 -6.46 1.78
N LEU A 120 8.02 -7.01 2.50
CA LEU A 120 7.74 -6.64 3.88
C LEU A 120 8.94 -6.88 4.79
N ALA A 121 9.61 -8.04 4.68
CA ALA A 121 10.81 -8.33 5.48
C ALA A 121 11.94 -7.32 5.19
N CYS A 122 12.08 -6.92 3.93
CA CYS A 122 13.12 -5.99 3.54
C CYS A 122 12.85 -4.57 4.03
N VAL A 123 11.62 -4.07 3.90
CA VAL A 123 11.30 -2.68 4.25
C VAL A 123 11.09 -2.48 5.75
N LEU A 124 10.45 -3.42 6.45
CA LEU A 124 10.22 -3.35 7.90
C LEU A 124 11.50 -3.43 8.72
N ARG A 125 12.54 -4.09 8.21
CA ARG A 125 13.86 -4.09 8.86
C ARG A 125 14.47 -2.69 9.01
N HIS A 126 14.05 -1.75 8.18
CA HIS A 126 14.55 -0.37 8.20
C HIS A 126 13.56 0.59 8.88
N SER A 127 12.36 0.11 9.25
CA SER A 127 11.37 0.93 9.95
C SER A 127 11.66 0.94 11.45
N ASN A 128 11.59 2.14 12.03
CA ASN A 128 11.70 2.35 13.49
C ASN A 128 10.38 2.85 14.09
N LEU A 129 9.31 2.86 13.31
CA LEU A 129 8.02 3.43 13.69
C LEU A 129 6.92 2.37 13.61
N PRO A 130 6.00 2.36 14.59
CA PRO A 130 4.82 1.51 14.50
C PRO A 130 4.02 1.77 13.23
N ILE A 131 3.48 0.70 12.62
CA ILE A 131 2.74 0.79 11.38
C ILE A 131 1.58 -0.19 11.34
N THR A 132 0.51 0.18 10.63
CA THR A 132 -0.60 -0.73 10.34
C THR A 132 -0.48 -1.25 8.91
N ILE A 133 -0.59 -2.56 8.74
CA ILE A 133 -0.62 -3.24 7.44
C ILE A 133 -2.02 -3.79 7.21
N LEU A 134 -2.73 -3.23 6.23
CA LEU A 134 -4.11 -3.52 5.94
C LEU A 134 -4.24 -4.28 4.62
N CYS A 135 -4.67 -5.54 4.68
CA CYS A 135 -4.98 -6.34 3.51
C CYS A 135 -6.36 -5.92 2.95
N CYS A 136 -6.40 -5.59 1.66
CA CYS A 136 -7.60 -5.11 0.97
C CYS A 136 -8.04 -6.10 -0.11
N ASP A 137 -8.17 -7.37 0.24
CA ASP A 137 -8.64 -8.46 -0.61
C ASP A 137 -9.83 -9.21 0.04
N ASN A 138 -10.34 -10.23 -0.64
CA ASN A 138 -11.50 -11.00 -0.20
C ASN A 138 -11.15 -12.27 0.58
N ILE A 139 -9.92 -12.42 1.07
CA ILE A 139 -9.54 -13.57 1.90
C ILE A 139 -10.10 -13.38 3.32
N ARG A 140 -10.80 -14.39 3.82
CA ARG A 140 -11.30 -14.36 5.19
C ARG A 140 -10.14 -14.27 6.19
N GLN A 141 -10.23 -13.33 7.14
CA GLN A 141 -9.18 -13.07 8.14
C GLN A 141 -7.81 -12.77 7.51
N ASN A 142 -7.81 -12.04 6.41
CA ASN A 142 -6.62 -11.73 5.61
C ASN A 142 -5.45 -11.16 6.41
N GLY A 143 -5.71 -10.29 7.38
CA GLY A 143 -4.67 -9.76 8.28
C GLY A 143 -4.01 -10.87 9.11
N VAL A 144 -4.80 -11.77 9.70
CA VAL A 144 -4.29 -12.92 10.47
C VAL A 144 -3.49 -13.87 9.58
N VAL A 145 -3.96 -14.11 8.36
CA VAL A 145 -3.25 -14.95 7.38
C VAL A 145 -1.90 -14.34 7.05
N LEU A 146 -1.87 -13.04 6.72
CA LEU A 146 -0.62 -12.34 6.41
C LEU A 146 0.36 -12.39 7.59
N GLU A 147 -0.08 -12.01 8.79
CA GLU A 147 0.75 -12.02 9.99
C GLU A 147 1.37 -13.40 10.24
N THR A 148 0.54 -14.46 10.18
CA THR A 148 0.99 -15.84 10.40
C THR A 148 2.06 -16.25 9.40
N GLN A 149 1.81 -16.02 8.11
CA GLN A 149 2.76 -16.38 7.04
C GLN A 149 4.05 -15.54 7.12
N PHE A 150 3.91 -14.27 7.44
CA PHE A 150 5.06 -13.37 7.56
C PHE A 150 5.96 -13.73 8.74
N LEU A 151 5.38 -13.95 9.93
CA LEU A 151 6.15 -14.38 11.10
C LEU A 151 6.81 -15.75 10.87
N ALA A 152 6.08 -16.71 10.26
CA ALA A 152 6.65 -18.01 9.93
C ALA A 152 7.88 -17.88 8.99
N TYR A 153 7.80 -17.01 7.98
CA TYR A 153 8.94 -16.72 7.10
C TYR A 153 10.12 -16.12 7.87
N LEU A 154 9.88 -15.16 8.77
CA LEU A 154 10.94 -14.54 9.56
C LEU A 154 11.65 -15.56 10.45
N TYR A 155 10.89 -16.47 11.10
CA TYR A 155 11.47 -17.55 11.91
C TYR A 155 12.28 -18.53 11.08
N GLN A 156 11.78 -18.96 9.93
CA GLN A 156 12.46 -19.89 9.04
C GLN A 156 13.76 -19.30 8.46
N THR A 157 13.82 -17.99 8.31
CA THR A 157 15.00 -17.28 7.80
C THR A 157 15.89 -16.73 8.93
N ASN A 158 15.68 -17.16 10.19
CA ASN A 158 16.44 -16.77 11.39
C ASN A 158 16.43 -15.26 11.67
N GLN A 159 15.37 -14.55 11.28
CA GLN A 159 15.20 -13.11 11.48
C GLN A 159 14.43 -12.83 12.79
N TYR A 160 14.90 -13.37 13.91
CA TYR A 160 14.21 -13.34 15.21
C TYR A 160 14.00 -11.92 15.76
N GLU A 161 15.00 -11.05 15.62
CA GLU A 161 14.91 -9.67 16.09
C GLU A 161 13.78 -8.90 15.34
N LEU A 162 13.71 -9.07 14.01
CA LEU A 162 12.65 -8.48 13.22
C LEU A 162 11.29 -9.07 13.58
N ALA A 163 11.18 -10.38 13.81
CA ALA A 163 9.94 -11.01 14.22
C ALA A 163 9.41 -10.46 15.56
N ASN A 164 10.28 -10.23 16.53
CA ASN A 164 9.92 -9.62 17.81
C ASN A 164 9.49 -8.16 17.62
N TRP A 165 10.26 -7.38 16.85
CA TRP A 165 9.90 -6.00 16.55
C TRP A 165 8.53 -5.89 15.85
N VAL A 166 8.25 -6.77 14.89
CA VAL A 166 6.97 -6.83 14.16
C VAL A 166 5.81 -7.08 15.12
N ARG A 167 5.94 -8.02 16.07
CA ARG A 167 4.88 -8.30 17.05
C ARG A 167 4.55 -7.10 17.92
N ASP A 168 5.56 -6.30 18.27
CA ASP A 168 5.39 -5.17 19.17
C ASP A 168 4.93 -3.88 18.46
N ASN A 169 5.23 -3.76 17.16
CA ASN A 169 5.10 -2.49 16.43
C ASN A 169 4.23 -2.54 15.17
N VAL A 170 3.80 -3.72 14.72
CA VAL A 170 3.00 -3.85 13.49
C VAL A 170 1.63 -4.43 13.81
N CYS A 171 0.58 -3.75 13.35
CA CYS A 171 -0.79 -4.26 13.43
C CYS A 171 -1.22 -4.82 12.09
N PHE A 172 -1.89 -5.97 12.10
CA PHE A 172 -2.44 -6.64 10.92
C PHE A 172 -3.97 -6.80 11.03
N PRO A 173 -4.74 -5.72 10.99
CA PRO A 173 -6.19 -5.83 11.06
C PRO A 173 -6.73 -6.54 9.81
N SER A 174 -7.72 -7.41 10.03
CA SER A 174 -8.45 -8.03 8.92
C SER A 174 -9.55 -7.10 8.43
N CYS A 175 -9.67 -6.96 7.14
CA CYS A 175 -10.80 -6.27 6.53
C CYS A 175 -11.32 -7.02 5.31
N MET A 176 -12.52 -6.68 4.90
CA MET A 176 -13.09 -7.13 3.64
C MET A 176 -13.55 -5.88 2.89
N VAL A 177 -13.03 -5.71 1.69
CA VAL A 177 -13.40 -4.60 0.82
C VAL A 177 -13.89 -5.17 -0.50
N ASP A 178 -14.98 -4.60 -1.02
CA ASP A 178 -15.54 -4.98 -2.29
C ASP A 178 -16.03 -3.77 -3.08
N ARG A 179 -15.81 -3.81 -4.37
CA ARG A 179 -16.37 -2.86 -5.33
C ARG A 179 -16.36 -3.49 -6.71
N ILE A 180 -17.47 -3.42 -7.40
CA ILE A 180 -17.53 -3.76 -8.82
C ILE A 180 -16.82 -2.66 -9.60
N THR A 181 -15.76 -3.02 -10.30
CA THR A 181 -14.91 -2.11 -11.08
C THR A 181 -14.85 -2.54 -12.54
#